data_831b151d70d1f6f25f9259efcfe1ea22
#
_entry.id   831b151d70d1f6f25f9259efcfe1ea22
#
_cell.length_a   1.000
_cell.length_b   1.000
_cell.length_c   1.000
_cell.angle_alpha   90.00
_cell.angle_beta   90.00
_cell.angle_gamma   90.00
#
_symmetry.space_group_name_H-M   'P 1'
#
loop_
_entity.id
_entity.type
_entity.pdbx_description
1 polymer ?
#
loop_
_entity_poly.entity_id
_entity_poly.type
_entity_poly.pdbx_seq_one_letter_code
_entity_poly.pdbx_strand_id
1 'polypeptide(L)'
;MPMKIVLRLFDWASSQVNRQRIILLVGSLALFLSARSSWYQLPPDTLEAFGVSLTIANYYRLIPILFGLLGLFFTIWQVKAKTIRLLFWSGLFIVLLFPYFQSNWTPSVTFLANNYYSQSARVDRNVERNFSDIQAQWKQNISLDEPNTPDASLNALIKNSSFLQVSSLEKFLKDVLSYDVSFFWYISLNWAIAILGFAISLFGMYLDQSHRAMNLLNRDIGNLLPWLAVVLSLLCISILVPNIIHYQLNLSYAKGDYRVVQSMSKTLATLYPPLQGDEFFLERLARAGYYNEQPDISLVALARGLENYRQKNWIKAETHFQESLNLKPKNFLVRGYLASAILNQGISNFNDPSNRNAATAADTFERVLTVFPNHMEAMYDLMLARAVNGEFDKSANIAIKIIENQKYSQRPRSALLGQAYLHLAWKGFKDHNYQKAWQRYRQSVDDSVWKTVIEEEP
;
A
#
# COMPACT_ATOMS: atom_id res chain seq x y z
N MET A 1 53.87 7.43 -10.60
CA MET A 1 52.81 8.17 -11.34
C MET A 1 51.42 8.20 -10.69
N PRO A 2 50.88 7.15 -10.01
CA PRO A 2 49.55 7.18 -9.43
C PRO A 2 49.37 8.17 -8.27
N MET A 3 50.37 8.35 -7.42
CA MET A 3 50.24 9.20 -6.22
C MET A 3 50.06 10.70 -6.51
N LYS A 4 50.66 11.21 -7.61
CA LYS A 4 50.49 12.62 -8.05
C LYS A 4 49.08 12.88 -8.61
N ILE A 5 48.43 11.86 -9.20
CA ILE A 5 47.05 11.95 -9.68
C ILE A 5 46.08 11.96 -8.49
N VAL A 6 46.29 11.11 -7.50
CA VAL A 6 45.49 11.07 -6.28
C VAL A 6 45.62 12.38 -5.48
N LEU A 7 46.82 12.93 -5.34
CA LEU A 7 47.02 14.23 -4.69
C LEU A 7 46.35 15.38 -5.45
N ARG A 8 46.44 15.41 -6.80
CA ARG A 8 45.74 16.42 -7.60
C ARG A 8 44.20 16.28 -7.53
N LEU A 9 43.68 15.05 -7.48
CA LEU A 9 42.25 14.81 -7.25
C LEU A 9 41.85 15.25 -5.85
N PHE A 10 42.68 15.02 -4.86
CA PHE A 10 42.43 15.46 -3.48
C PHE A 10 42.46 16.99 -3.33
N ASP A 11 43.46 17.66 -3.95
CA ASP A 11 43.54 19.12 -4.00
C ASP A 11 42.36 19.71 -4.79
N TRP A 12 41.99 19.09 -5.92
CA TRP A 12 40.81 19.50 -6.67
C TRP A 12 39.52 19.31 -5.85
N ALA A 13 39.34 18.17 -5.17
CA ALA A 13 38.18 17.90 -4.33
C ALA A 13 38.18 18.77 -3.06
N SER A 14 39.32 19.24 -2.59
CA SER A 14 39.46 20.09 -1.39
C SER A 14 39.06 21.54 -1.65
N SER A 15 39.08 22.03 -2.90
CA SER A 15 38.64 23.38 -3.21
C SER A 15 37.13 23.55 -2.89
N GLN A 16 36.75 24.70 -2.32
CA GLN A 16 35.40 24.97 -1.84
C GLN A 16 34.35 24.84 -2.94
N VAL A 17 34.69 25.30 -4.17
CA VAL A 17 33.83 25.19 -5.35
C VAL A 17 33.62 23.73 -5.77
N ASN A 18 34.66 22.91 -5.69
CA ASN A 18 34.59 21.52 -6.08
C ASN A 18 33.86 20.66 -5.05
N ARG A 19 34.02 20.96 -3.75
CA ARG A 19 33.20 20.32 -2.69
C ARG A 19 31.69 20.52 -2.92
N GLN A 20 31.28 21.74 -3.22
CA GLN A 20 29.91 22.07 -3.53
C GLN A 20 29.40 21.26 -4.73
N ARG A 21 30.17 21.21 -5.81
CA ARG A 21 29.82 20.43 -7.02
C ARG A 21 29.69 18.93 -6.74
N ILE A 22 30.64 18.38 -5.96
CA ILE A 22 30.62 16.97 -5.58
C ILE A 22 29.35 16.65 -4.77
N ILE A 23 29.01 17.48 -3.79
CA ILE A 23 27.82 17.29 -2.94
C ILE A 23 26.54 17.40 -3.77
N LEU A 24 26.44 18.38 -4.67
CA LEU A 24 25.31 18.49 -5.60
C LEU A 24 25.22 17.27 -6.52
N LEU A 25 26.34 16.77 -7.01
CA LEU A 25 26.38 15.56 -7.83
C LEU A 25 25.86 14.34 -7.03
N VAL A 26 26.34 14.16 -5.80
CA VAL A 26 25.89 13.07 -4.92
C VAL A 26 24.40 13.18 -4.63
N GLY A 27 23.90 14.37 -4.32
CA GLY A 27 22.46 14.60 -4.11
C GLY A 27 21.65 14.30 -5.37
N SER A 28 22.12 14.72 -6.55
CA SER A 28 21.46 14.44 -7.84
C SER A 28 21.44 12.94 -8.16
N LEU A 29 22.54 12.24 -7.91
CA LEU A 29 22.60 10.79 -8.06
C LEU A 29 21.65 10.06 -7.10
N ALA A 30 21.54 10.54 -5.85
CA ALA A 30 20.58 9.99 -4.90
C ALA A 30 19.14 10.19 -5.38
N LEU A 31 18.81 11.35 -5.97
CA LEU A 31 17.51 11.60 -6.59
C LEU A 31 17.24 10.62 -7.75
N PHE A 32 18.19 10.38 -8.63
CA PHE A 32 18.04 9.39 -9.71
C PHE A 32 17.86 7.96 -9.16
N LEU A 33 18.66 7.59 -8.15
CA LEU A 33 18.53 6.28 -7.52
C LEU A 33 17.15 6.09 -6.89
N SER A 34 16.60 7.14 -6.26
CA SER A 34 15.26 7.09 -5.67
C SER A 34 14.15 6.87 -6.70
N ALA A 35 14.38 7.27 -7.95
CA ALA A 35 13.44 7.10 -9.05
C ALA A 35 13.55 5.73 -9.76
N ARG A 36 14.56 4.91 -9.42
CA ARG A 36 14.82 3.63 -10.09
C ARG A 36 13.67 2.65 -9.90
N SER A 37 13.11 2.57 -8.70
CA SER A 37 11.98 1.70 -8.40
C SER A 37 10.81 2.49 -7.82
N SER A 38 9.64 1.86 -7.79
CA SER A 38 8.44 2.46 -7.23
C SER A 38 8.62 2.76 -5.73
N TRP A 39 8.00 3.84 -5.26
CA TRP A 39 7.90 4.14 -3.83
C TRP A 39 6.81 3.31 -3.15
N TYR A 40 5.80 2.85 -3.94
CA TYR A 40 4.93 1.74 -3.60
C TYR A 40 5.26 0.57 -4.50
N GLN A 41 5.50 -0.59 -3.92
CA GLN A 41 5.81 -1.80 -4.68
C GLN A 41 4.59 -2.72 -4.67
N LEU A 42 3.88 -2.78 -5.78
CA LEU A 42 2.73 -3.64 -5.97
C LEU A 42 2.97 -4.58 -7.16
N PRO A 43 2.46 -5.83 -7.10
CA PRO A 43 2.55 -6.73 -8.24
C PRO A 43 1.85 -6.15 -9.48
N PRO A 44 2.49 -6.17 -10.66
CA PRO A 44 1.91 -5.63 -11.90
C PRO A 44 0.55 -6.24 -12.25
N ASP A 45 0.42 -7.56 -12.11
CA ASP A 45 -0.83 -8.29 -12.42
C ASP A 45 -2.00 -7.79 -11.55
N THR A 46 -1.71 -7.42 -10.29
CA THR A 46 -2.72 -6.84 -9.41
C THR A 46 -3.16 -5.46 -9.89
N LEU A 47 -2.21 -4.60 -10.30
CA LEU A 47 -2.52 -3.28 -10.83
C LEU A 47 -3.37 -3.39 -12.11
N GLU A 48 -2.99 -4.27 -13.04
CA GLU A 48 -3.69 -4.50 -14.29
C GLU A 48 -5.13 -5.00 -14.06
N ALA A 49 -5.31 -5.99 -13.16
CA ALA A 49 -6.64 -6.52 -12.81
C ALA A 49 -7.58 -5.44 -12.28
N PHE A 50 -7.06 -4.43 -11.61
CA PHE A 50 -7.83 -3.29 -11.10
C PHE A 50 -7.88 -2.12 -12.09
N GLY A 51 -7.39 -2.29 -13.31
CA GLY A 51 -7.41 -1.29 -14.37
C GLY A 51 -6.49 -0.08 -14.10
N VAL A 52 -5.45 -0.26 -13.29
CA VAL A 52 -4.48 0.78 -12.94
C VAL A 52 -3.22 0.58 -13.78
N SER A 53 -2.89 1.57 -14.62
CA SER A 53 -1.65 1.53 -15.38
C SER A 53 -0.43 1.78 -14.48
N LEU A 54 0.70 1.12 -14.79
CA LEU A 54 1.97 1.33 -14.09
C LEU A 54 2.43 2.80 -14.15
N THR A 55 2.10 3.52 -15.22
CA THR A 55 2.41 4.95 -15.37
C THR A 55 1.68 5.77 -14.31
N ILE A 56 0.36 5.52 -14.12
CA ILE A 56 -0.44 6.21 -13.10
C ILE A 56 0.07 5.84 -11.70
N ALA A 57 0.40 4.57 -11.46
CA ALA A 57 0.91 4.13 -10.17
C ALA A 57 2.29 4.73 -9.82
N ASN A 58 3.04 5.20 -10.80
CA ASN A 58 4.43 5.63 -10.63
C ASN A 58 4.72 7.08 -11.10
N TYR A 59 3.70 7.91 -11.37
CA TYR A 59 3.87 9.27 -11.90
C TYR A 59 4.77 10.16 -11.05
N TYR A 60 4.76 9.99 -9.73
CA TYR A 60 5.55 10.77 -8.78
C TYR A 60 7.07 10.59 -8.95
N ARG A 61 7.52 9.53 -9.63
CA ARG A 61 8.95 9.31 -9.93
C ARG A 61 9.54 10.38 -10.85
N LEU A 62 8.70 11.11 -11.57
CA LEU A 62 9.14 12.23 -12.41
C LEU A 62 9.75 13.37 -11.58
N ILE A 63 9.29 13.57 -10.34
CA ILE A 63 9.78 14.66 -9.47
C ILE A 63 11.29 14.51 -9.19
N PRO A 64 11.77 13.42 -8.58
CA PRO A 64 13.21 13.27 -8.34
C PRO A 64 14.04 13.20 -9.63
N ILE A 65 13.50 12.70 -10.75
CA ILE A 65 14.18 12.72 -12.04
C ILE A 65 14.41 14.16 -12.51
N LEU A 66 13.37 15.00 -12.50
CA LEU A 66 13.48 16.40 -12.91
C LEU A 66 14.47 17.17 -12.03
N PHE A 67 14.38 17.00 -10.72
CA PHE A 67 15.28 17.66 -9.79
C PHE A 67 16.70 17.11 -9.84
N GLY A 68 16.88 15.82 -10.11
CA GLY A 68 18.18 15.21 -10.39
C GLY A 68 18.83 15.82 -11.63
N LEU A 69 18.08 15.98 -12.73
CA LEU A 69 18.56 16.65 -13.94
C LEU A 69 18.90 18.12 -13.68
N LEU A 70 18.04 18.85 -12.97
CA LEU A 70 18.33 20.24 -12.57
C LEU A 70 19.61 20.32 -11.72
N GLY A 71 19.80 19.44 -10.75
CA GLY A 71 20.99 19.39 -9.92
C GLY A 71 22.25 19.13 -10.74
N LEU A 72 22.22 18.20 -11.69
CA LEU A 72 23.32 17.96 -12.63
C LEU A 72 23.60 19.20 -13.51
N PHE A 73 22.55 19.81 -14.04
CA PHE A 73 22.69 21.04 -14.83
C PHE A 73 23.41 22.13 -14.02
N PHE A 74 23.06 22.31 -12.75
CA PHE A 74 23.69 23.32 -11.88
C PHE A 74 25.10 22.97 -11.42
N THR A 75 25.51 21.71 -11.45
CA THR A 75 26.92 21.35 -11.26
C THR A 75 27.81 21.86 -12.40
N ILE A 76 27.21 21.99 -13.61
CA ILE A 76 27.93 22.41 -14.83
C ILE A 76 27.86 23.94 -14.99
N TRP A 77 26.65 24.51 -14.89
CA TRP A 77 26.41 25.94 -15.04
C TRP A 77 26.16 26.62 -13.70
N GLN A 78 27.02 27.59 -13.36
CA GLN A 78 26.89 28.40 -12.13
C GLN A 78 25.72 29.38 -12.27
N VAL A 79 24.48 28.95 -12.09
CA VAL A 79 23.30 29.84 -12.10
C VAL A 79 23.09 30.42 -10.70
N LYS A 80 22.64 31.68 -10.64
CA LYS A 80 22.38 32.41 -9.39
C LYS A 80 21.52 31.58 -8.42
N ALA A 81 22.14 31.20 -7.30
CA ALA A 81 21.73 30.14 -6.41
C ALA A 81 20.36 30.31 -5.70
N LYS A 82 19.76 31.55 -5.63
CA LYS A 82 18.56 31.79 -4.81
C LYS A 82 17.32 31.03 -5.33
N THR A 83 16.98 31.20 -6.61
CA THR A 83 15.79 30.58 -7.22
C THR A 83 15.89 29.07 -7.19
N ILE A 84 17.10 28.55 -7.37
CA ILE A 84 17.36 27.10 -7.36
C ILE A 84 17.15 26.50 -5.99
N ARG A 85 17.66 27.15 -4.93
CA ARG A 85 17.42 26.71 -3.56
C ARG A 85 15.95 26.63 -3.23
N LEU A 86 15.19 27.68 -3.62
CA LEU A 86 13.73 27.69 -3.44
C LEU A 86 13.04 26.56 -4.19
N LEU A 87 13.47 26.26 -5.43
CA LEU A 87 12.96 25.11 -6.19
C LEU A 87 13.25 23.79 -5.48
N PHE A 88 14.48 23.57 -4.99
CA PHE A 88 14.82 22.35 -4.26
C PHE A 88 14.05 22.22 -2.95
N TRP A 89 13.82 23.31 -2.23
CA TRP A 89 12.94 23.31 -1.05
C TRP A 89 11.50 22.93 -1.42
N SER A 90 10.98 23.47 -2.52
CA SER A 90 9.65 23.12 -3.01
C SER A 90 9.58 21.63 -3.40
N GLY A 91 10.61 21.10 -4.08
CA GLY A 91 10.71 19.69 -4.43
C GLY A 91 10.74 18.78 -3.19
N LEU A 92 11.55 19.13 -2.20
CA LEU A 92 11.58 18.41 -0.91
C LEU A 92 10.20 18.39 -0.26
N PHE A 93 9.51 19.54 -0.23
CA PHE A 93 8.19 19.66 0.37
C PHE A 93 7.14 18.80 -0.36
N ILE A 94 7.16 18.78 -1.70
CA ILE A 94 6.28 17.91 -2.50
C ILE A 94 6.55 16.44 -2.20
N VAL A 95 7.82 16.04 -2.08
CA VAL A 95 8.19 14.66 -1.75
C VAL A 95 7.76 14.28 -0.33
N LEU A 96 7.86 15.20 0.63
CA LEU A 96 7.36 14.97 1.99
C LEU A 96 5.83 14.80 2.03
N LEU A 97 5.10 15.51 1.17
CA LEU A 97 3.64 15.41 1.06
C LEU A 97 3.17 14.26 0.13
N PHE A 98 4.09 13.51 -0.45
CA PHE A 98 3.76 12.41 -1.37
C PHE A 98 2.67 11.47 -0.85
N PRO A 99 2.72 10.96 0.40
CA PRO A 99 1.71 10.03 0.88
C PRO A 99 0.30 10.64 0.91
N TYR A 100 0.20 11.93 1.23
CA TYR A 100 -1.07 12.66 1.20
C TYR A 100 -1.60 12.80 -0.22
N PHE A 101 -0.78 13.25 -1.17
CA PHE A 101 -1.18 13.38 -2.55
C PHE A 101 -1.54 12.03 -3.19
N GLN A 102 -0.76 10.98 -2.88
CA GLN A 102 -1.03 9.64 -3.39
C GLN A 102 -2.41 9.14 -2.96
N SER A 103 -2.78 9.33 -1.68
CA SER A 103 -4.09 8.89 -1.18
C SER A 103 -5.26 9.63 -1.83
N ASN A 104 -5.07 10.90 -2.17
CA ASN A 104 -6.12 11.72 -2.76
C ASN A 104 -6.25 11.58 -4.28
N TRP A 105 -5.14 11.44 -5.01
CA TRP A 105 -5.16 11.47 -6.48
C TRP A 105 -5.26 10.08 -7.12
N THR A 106 -4.80 9.05 -6.42
CA THR A 106 -4.86 7.67 -6.89
C THR A 106 -5.44 6.73 -5.83
N PRO A 107 -6.73 6.90 -5.48
CA PRO A 107 -7.36 6.12 -4.40
C PRO A 107 -7.35 4.61 -4.67
N SER A 108 -7.38 4.18 -5.94
CA SER A 108 -7.26 2.77 -6.30
C SER A 108 -5.89 2.19 -5.97
N VAL A 109 -4.79 2.93 -6.21
CA VAL A 109 -3.44 2.50 -5.85
C VAL A 109 -3.30 2.42 -4.34
N THR A 110 -3.80 3.42 -3.62
CA THR A 110 -3.79 3.43 -2.15
C THR A 110 -4.62 2.29 -1.57
N PHE A 111 -5.80 2.03 -2.14
CA PHE A 111 -6.64 0.88 -1.75
C PHE A 111 -5.88 -0.43 -1.95
N LEU A 112 -5.27 -0.63 -3.10
CA LEU A 112 -4.49 -1.84 -3.40
C LEU A 112 -3.29 -1.99 -2.48
N ALA A 113 -2.53 -0.92 -2.25
CA ALA A 113 -1.38 -0.94 -1.34
C ALA A 113 -1.82 -1.30 0.08
N ASN A 114 -2.86 -0.64 0.60
CA ASN A 114 -3.38 -0.90 1.93
C ASN A 114 -3.86 -2.36 2.06
N ASN A 115 -4.59 -2.88 1.08
CA ASN A 115 -5.04 -4.27 1.10
C ASN A 115 -3.87 -5.24 1.04
N TYR A 116 -2.96 -5.07 0.09
CA TYR A 116 -1.82 -5.95 -0.09
C TYR A 116 -0.96 -6.07 1.18
N TYR A 117 -0.57 -4.92 1.76
CA TYR A 117 0.27 -4.90 2.94
C TYR A 117 -0.48 -5.34 4.21
N SER A 118 -1.74 -4.95 4.37
CA SER A 118 -2.54 -5.38 5.52
C SER A 118 -2.83 -6.88 5.50
N GLN A 119 -3.10 -7.46 4.34
CA GLN A 119 -3.24 -8.91 4.17
C GLN A 119 -1.95 -9.64 4.54
N SER A 120 -0.81 -9.21 4.00
CA SER A 120 0.49 -9.77 4.35
C SER A 120 0.76 -9.71 5.85
N ALA A 121 0.46 -8.56 6.49
CA ALA A 121 0.64 -8.37 7.92
C ALA A 121 -0.32 -9.24 8.77
N ARG A 122 -1.56 -9.45 8.30
CA ARG A 122 -2.52 -10.34 8.99
C ARG A 122 -2.08 -11.79 8.92
N VAL A 123 -1.68 -12.26 7.73
CA VAL A 123 -1.17 -13.63 7.55
C VAL A 123 0.05 -13.85 8.43
N ASP A 124 1.03 -12.94 8.43
CA ASP A 124 2.20 -13.05 9.29
C ASP A 124 1.83 -13.18 10.76
N ARG A 125 0.94 -12.32 11.27
CA ARG A 125 0.50 -12.40 12.67
C ARG A 125 -0.25 -13.69 12.99
N ASN A 126 -1.07 -14.18 12.07
CA ASN A 126 -1.78 -15.45 12.27
C ASN A 126 -0.82 -16.61 12.30
N VAL A 127 0.16 -16.64 11.39
CA VAL A 127 1.19 -17.67 11.37
C VAL A 127 2.04 -17.62 12.65
N GLU A 128 2.42 -16.43 13.11
CA GLU A 128 3.17 -16.24 14.36
C GLU A 128 2.39 -16.72 15.60
N ARG A 129 1.11 -16.36 15.71
CA ARG A 129 0.26 -16.78 16.85
C ARG A 129 0.04 -18.27 16.90
N ASN A 130 -0.15 -18.87 15.74
CA ASN A 130 -0.49 -20.30 15.64
C ASN A 130 0.75 -21.18 15.50
N PHE A 131 1.96 -20.61 15.64
CA PHE A 131 3.17 -21.40 15.41
C PHE A 131 3.31 -22.56 16.40
N SER A 132 3.07 -22.33 17.70
CA SER A 132 3.04 -23.38 18.72
C SER A 132 1.92 -24.39 18.47
N ASP A 133 0.78 -23.91 17.96
CA ASP A 133 -0.38 -24.74 17.65
C ASP A 133 -0.23 -25.41 16.29
N ILE A 134 0.48 -24.80 15.32
CA ILE A 134 0.74 -25.39 14.00
C ILE A 134 1.53 -26.68 14.10
N GLN A 135 2.53 -26.78 14.97
CA GLN A 135 3.26 -28.05 15.17
C GLN A 135 2.33 -29.15 15.70
N ALA A 136 1.41 -28.82 16.58
CA ALA A 136 0.42 -29.75 17.11
C ALA A 136 -0.71 -30.04 16.11
N GLN A 137 -1.20 -29.02 15.41
CA GLN A 137 -2.30 -29.08 14.43
C GLN A 137 -1.87 -29.74 13.11
N TRP A 138 -0.62 -29.63 12.70
CA TRP A 138 -0.08 -30.37 11.54
C TRP A 138 -0.22 -31.87 11.70
N LYS A 139 -0.34 -32.34 12.93
CA LYS A 139 -0.56 -33.77 13.23
C LYS A 139 -2.05 -34.16 13.22
N GLN A 140 -2.98 -33.22 13.40
CA GLN A 140 -4.40 -33.55 13.59
C GLN A 140 -5.42 -32.74 12.77
N ASN A 141 -5.35 -31.44 12.66
CA ASN A 141 -6.35 -30.63 11.94
C ASN A 141 -5.83 -29.23 11.64
N ILE A 142 -5.60 -28.89 10.37
CA ILE A 142 -5.33 -27.50 9.96
C ILE A 142 -6.67 -26.79 9.85
N SER A 143 -6.88 -25.76 10.68
CA SER A 143 -7.98 -24.81 10.46
C SER A 143 -7.44 -23.61 9.70
N LEU A 144 -8.16 -23.17 8.67
CA LEU A 144 -7.96 -21.88 8.04
C LEU A 144 -8.48 -20.78 8.98
N ASP A 145 -8.03 -19.57 8.76
CA ASP A 145 -8.48 -18.43 9.53
C ASP A 145 -10.00 -18.33 9.58
N GLU A 146 -10.52 -17.91 10.71
CA GLU A 146 -11.95 -17.60 10.82
C GLU A 146 -12.37 -16.61 9.74
N PRO A 147 -13.60 -16.74 9.20
CA PRO A 147 -14.10 -15.81 8.20
C PRO A 147 -13.92 -14.38 8.70
N ASN A 148 -13.13 -13.62 7.98
CA ASN A 148 -12.94 -12.20 8.29
C ASN A 148 -14.30 -11.50 8.21
N THR A 149 -14.97 -11.42 9.34
CA THR A 149 -16.07 -10.48 9.44
C THR A 149 -15.48 -9.10 9.25
N PRO A 150 -16.10 -8.24 8.46
CA PRO A 150 -15.73 -6.84 8.45
C PRO A 150 -16.07 -6.27 9.83
N ASP A 151 -15.16 -6.46 10.76
CA ASP A 151 -15.18 -5.80 12.08
C ASP A 151 -14.75 -4.32 11.97
N ALA A 152 -14.85 -3.76 10.79
CA ALA A 152 -15.16 -2.37 10.68
C ALA A 152 -16.55 -2.23 11.31
N SER A 153 -16.61 -2.21 12.64
CA SER A 153 -17.88 -2.04 13.30
C SER A 153 -18.59 -0.87 12.62
N LEU A 154 -19.83 -1.11 12.21
CA LEU A 154 -20.71 -0.08 11.63
C LEU A 154 -20.60 1.24 12.42
N ASN A 155 -20.39 1.14 13.72
CA ASN A 155 -20.14 2.23 14.65
C ASN A 155 -18.82 2.99 14.42
N ALA A 156 -17.71 2.32 14.11
CA ALA A 156 -16.45 3.00 13.83
C ALA A 156 -16.52 3.77 12.50
N LEU A 157 -17.17 3.20 11.51
CA LEU A 157 -17.37 3.83 10.21
C LEU A 157 -18.40 4.99 10.29
N ILE A 158 -19.49 4.85 11.02
CA ILE A 158 -20.44 5.94 11.27
C ILE A 158 -19.76 7.08 12.04
N LYS A 159 -18.96 6.78 13.04
CA LYS A 159 -18.23 7.76 13.84
C LYS A 159 -17.19 8.52 13.01
N ASN A 160 -16.55 7.86 12.04
CA ASN A 160 -15.56 8.45 11.16
C ASN A 160 -16.16 9.11 9.89
N SER A 161 -17.43 8.87 9.59
CA SER A 161 -18.08 9.35 8.36
C SER A 161 -18.34 10.87 8.34
N SER A 162 -18.28 11.54 9.49
CA SER A 162 -18.52 12.98 9.58
C SER A 162 -17.30 13.84 9.21
N PHE A 163 -16.07 13.28 9.22
CA PHE A 163 -14.83 14.01 8.97
C PHE A 163 -13.87 13.20 8.08
N LEU A 164 -14.29 12.94 6.86
CA LEU A 164 -13.57 12.09 5.92
C LEU A 164 -12.10 12.50 5.69
N GLN A 165 -11.85 13.80 5.58
CA GLN A 165 -10.52 14.32 5.34
C GLN A 165 -9.65 14.33 6.59
N VAL A 166 -10.23 14.68 7.73
CA VAL A 166 -9.56 14.62 9.02
C VAL A 166 -9.27 13.17 9.39
N SER A 167 -10.20 12.24 9.11
CA SER A 167 -9.96 10.82 9.33
C SER A 167 -8.86 10.25 8.44
N SER A 168 -8.68 10.74 7.20
CA SER A 168 -7.57 10.30 6.36
C SER A 168 -6.22 10.84 6.83
N LEU A 169 -6.16 12.08 7.33
CA LEU A 169 -4.96 12.63 7.95
C LEU A 169 -4.68 11.96 9.31
N GLU A 170 -5.70 11.75 10.12
CA GLU A 170 -5.61 11.04 11.40
C GLU A 170 -5.19 9.58 11.18
N LYS A 171 -5.77 8.90 10.20
CA LYS A 171 -5.37 7.54 9.82
C LYS A 171 -3.92 7.52 9.36
N PHE A 172 -3.51 8.45 8.51
CA PHE A 172 -2.12 8.62 8.09
C PHE A 172 -1.18 8.80 9.29
N LEU A 173 -1.53 9.70 10.22
CA LEU A 173 -0.75 9.93 11.43
C LEU A 173 -0.73 8.70 12.36
N LYS A 174 -1.86 8.01 12.51
CA LYS A 174 -1.93 6.76 13.26
C LYS A 174 -1.09 5.67 12.61
N ASP A 175 -1.15 5.53 11.28
CA ASP A 175 -0.35 4.56 10.52
C ASP A 175 1.15 4.86 10.65
N VAL A 176 1.55 6.14 10.71
CA VAL A 176 2.93 6.57 10.97
C VAL A 176 3.40 6.25 12.38
N LEU A 177 2.50 6.37 13.36
CA LEU A 177 2.83 6.23 14.79
C LEU A 177 2.57 4.81 15.31
N SER A 178 1.76 3.99 14.62
CA SER A 178 1.45 2.64 15.07
C SER A 178 2.51 1.64 14.60
N TYR A 179 2.98 0.82 15.53
CA TYR A 179 3.94 -0.25 15.26
C TYR A 179 3.36 -1.37 14.37
N ASP A 180 2.04 -1.56 14.36
CA ASP A 180 1.39 -2.68 13.68
C ASP A 180 1.24 -2.52 12.18
N VAL A 181 1.06 -1.27 11.72
CA VAL A 181 1.04 -0.94 10.30
C VAL A 181 1.87 0.31 10.14
N SER A 182 3.17 0.20 10.33
CA SER A 182 4.01 1.37 10.24
C SER A 182 4.01 1.89 8.80
N PHE A 183 3.86 3.20 8.65
CA PHE A 183 4.02 3.93 7.41
C PHE A 183 5.26 3.48 6.60
N PHE A 184 6.31 3.07 7.27
CA PHE A 184 7.53 2.52 6.67
C PHE A 184 7.30 1.20 5.90
N TRP A 185 6.20 0.48 6.15
CA TRP A 185 5.86 -0.72 5.39
C TRP A 185 5.23 -0.42 4.04
N TYR A 186 4.57 0.75 3.91
CA TYR A 186 3.93 1.17 2.66
C TYR A 186 4.89 1.88 1.72
N ILE A 187 5.90 2.56 2.27
CA ILE A 187 6.79 3.42 1.52
C ILE A 187 8.16 2.80 1.46
N SER A 188 8.67 2.66 0.24
CA SER A 188 9.97 2.07 -0.01
C SER A 188 11.09 3.00 0.49
N LEU A 189 12.25 2.41 0.77
CA LEU A 189 13.48 3.12 1.07
C LEU A 189 13.79 4.21 0.01
N ASN A 190 13.31 4.04 -1.22
CA ASN A 190 13.51 5.00 -2.30
C ASN A 190 12.91 6.38 -2.01
N TRP A 191 11.77 6.45 -1.31
CA TRP A 191 11.23 7.72 -0.86
C TRP A 191 12.15 8.40 0.15
N ALA A 192 12.71 7.67 1.11
CA ALA A 192 13.70 8.20 2.05
C ALA A 192 14.98 8.65 1.33
N ILE A 193 15.43 7.90 0.32
CA ILE A 193 16.57 8.28 -0.55
C ILE A 193 16.25 9.57 -1.31
N ALA A 194 15.02 9.79 -1.76
CA ALA A 194 14.62 11.04 -2.40
C ALA A 194 14.74 12.23 -1.42
N ILE A 195 14.20 12.10 -0.21
CA ILE A 195 14.34 13.13 0.84
C ILE A 195 15.80 13.42 1.11
N LEU A 196 16.61 12.37 1.29
CA LEU A 196 18.05 12.51 1.53
C LEU A 196 18.75 13.19 0.35
N GLY A 197 18.40 12.85 -0.89
CA GLY A 197 18.93 13.48 -2.11
C GLY A 197 18.63 14.97 -2.16
N PHE A 198 17.42 15.40 -1.82
CA PHE A 198 17.07 16.81 -1.68
C PHE A 198 17.87 17.50 -0.56
N ALA A 199 17.95 16.87 0.61
CA ALA A 199 18.69 17.41 1.76
C ALA A 199 20.19 17.59 1.45
N ILE A 200 20.83 16.60 0.83
CA ILE A 200 22.23 16.68 0.40
C ILE A 200 22.42 17.79 -0.63
N SER A 201 21.52 17.88 -1.62
CA SER A 201 21.61 18.94 -2.64
C SER A 201 21.48 20.33 -2.03
N LEU A 202 20.51 20.53 -1.14
CA LEU A 202 20.34 21.79 -0.41
C LEU A 202 21.57 22.10 0.45
N PHE A 203 22.10 21.13 1.19
CA PHE A 203 23.30 21.30 1.98
C PHE A 203 24.49 21.75 1.10
N GLY A 204 24.69 21.13 -0.07
CA GLY A 204 25.70 21.54 -1.03
C GLY A 204 25.54 23.00 -1.46
N MET A 205 24.30 23.46 -1.65
CA MET A 205 24.02 24.85 -2.06
C MET A 205 24.30 25.90 -0.95
N TYR A 206 24.31 25.48 0.33
CA TYR A 206 24.61 26.37 1.46
C TYR A 206 26.11 26.38 1.85
N LEU A 207 26.87 25.37 1.45
CA LEU A 207 28.30 25.23 1.84
C LEU A 207 29.20 26.34 1.30
N ASP A 208 28.84 26.94 0.16
CA ASP A 208 29.63 27.99 -0.50
C ASP A 208 29.74 29.31 0.34
N GLN A 209 28.95 29.43 1.40
CA GLN A 209 28.84 30.64 2.17
C GLN A 209 28.97 30.38 3.67
N SER A 210 29.98 29.61 4.07
CA SER A 210 30.15 29.09 5.42
C SER A 210 29.99 30.12 6.56
N HIS A 211 30.40 31.37 6.36
CA HIS A 211 30.19 32.45 7.33
C HIS A 211 28.81 33.13 7.25
N ARG A 212 28.04 32.90 6.20
CA ARG A 212 26.70 33.47 5.99
C ARG A 212 25.60 32.42 5.83
N ALA A 213 25.96 31.15 5.92
CA ALA A 213 25.03 30.05 5.67
C ALA A 213 23.76 30.11 6.54
N MET A 214 23.93 30.42 7.84
CA MET A 214 22.80 30.56 8.76
C MET A 214 21.88 31.75 8.40
N ASN A 215 22.46 32.87 8.06
CA ASN A 215 21.70 34.08 7.65
C ASN A 215 20.97 33.87 6.31
N LEU A 216 21.60 33.13 5.40
CA LEU A 216 20.97 32.75 4.14
C LEU A 216 19.84 31.74 4.34
N LEU A 217 20.07 30.74 5.18
CA LEU A 217 19.03 29.76 5.53
C LEU A 217 17.83 30.47 6.14
N ASN A 218 18.06 31.32 7.14
CA ASN A 218 16.99 32.13 7.77
C ASN A 218 16.25 33.01 6.76
N ARG A 219 17.00 33.63 5.82
CA ARG A 219 16.38 34.42 4.75
C ARG A 219 15.57 33.58 3.77
N ASP A 220 16.10 32.42 3.41
CA ASP A 220 15.40 31.52 2.47
C ASP A 220 14.17 30.90 3.14
N ILE A 221 14.24 30.52 4.42
CA ILE A 221 13.08 30.13 5.21
C ILE A 221 12.08 31.28 5.30
N GLY A 222 12.52 32.50 5.59
CA GLY A 222 11.64 33.68 5.60
C GLY A 222 10.95 33.95 4.26
N ASN A 223 11.61 33.68 3.12
CA ASN A 223 11.02 33.76 1.80
C ASN A 223 10.07 32.58 1.50
N LEU A 224 10.27 31.41 2.12
CA LEU A 224 9.42 30.24 1.96
C LEU A 224 8.15 30.32 2.84
N LEU A 225 8.20 31.01 3.97
CA LEU A 225 7.07 31.14 4.90
C LEU A 225 5.76 31.57 4.21
N PRO A 226 5.72 32.60 3.34
CA PRO A 226 4.49 32.95 2.63
C PRO A 226 4.00 31.83 1.72
N TRP A 227 4.88 31.14 1.01
CA TRP A 227 4.53 30.00 0.17
C TRP A 227 4.06 28.81 1.00
N LEU A 228 4.72 28.54 2.11
CA LEU A 228 4.28 27.51 3.06
C LEU A 228 2.90 27.84 3.61
N ALA A 229 2.64 29.10 3.97
CA ALA A 229 1.33 29.56 4.41
C ALA A 229 0.27 29.37 3.33
N VAL A 230 0.56 29.70 2.06
CA VAL A 230 -0.34 29.43 0.94
C VAL A 230 -0.62 27.94 0.78
N VAL A 231 0.42 27.10 0.79
CA VAL A 231 0.26 25.64 0.66
C VAL A 231 -0.55 25.06 1.83
N LEU A 232 -0.24 25.46 3.06
CA LEU A 232 -1.00 25.06 4.24
C LEU A 232 -2.45 25.54 4.16
N SER A 233 -2.69 26.75 3.69
CA SER A 233 -4.06 27.27 3.47
C SER A 233 -4.80 26.45 2.42
N LEU A 234 -4.15 26.09 1.29
CA LEU A 234 -4.74 25.22 0.27
C LEU A 234 -5.02 23.81 0.82
N LEU A 235 -4.12 23.26 1.63
CA LEU A 235 -4.36 21.99 2.33
C LEU A 235 -5.54 22.10 3.29
N CYS A 236 -5.63 23.16 4.08
CA CYS A 236 -6.78 23.41 4.96
C CYS A 236 -8.07 23.52 4.14
N ILE A 237 -8.08 24.25 3.04
CA ILE A 237 -9.23 24.37 2.15
C ILE A 237 -9.60 23.00 1.55
N SER A 238 -8.61 22.22 1.10
CA SER A 238 -8.83 20.89 0.55
C SER A 238 -9.40 19.90 1.59
N ILE A 239 -9.23 20.15 2.87
CA ILE A 239 -9.83 19.41 3.97
C ILE A 239 -11.20 19.97 4.34
N LEU A 240 -11.32 21.29 4.50
CA LEU A 240 -12.53 21.93 5.01
C LEU A 240 -13.68 21.87 4.00
N VAL A 241 -13.42 22.15 2.72
CA VAL A 241 -14.49 22.21 1.70
C VAL A 241 -15.19 20.86 1.55
N PRO A 242 -14.51 19.72 1.35
CA PRO A 242 -15.17 18.42 1.32
C PRO A 242 -15.94 18.09 2.61
N ASN A 243 -15.40 18.46 3.79
CA ASN A 243 -16.09 18.22 5.05
C ASN A 243 -17.37 19.05 5.20
N ILE A 244 -17.37 20.32 4.77
CA ILE A 244 -18.57 21.15 4.78
C ILE A 244 -19.61 20.56 3.80
N ILE A 245 -19.21 20.20 2.59
CA ILE A 245 -20.11 19.56 1.61
C ILE A 245 -20.66 18.25 2.16
N HIS A 246 -19.81 17.43 2.79
CA HIS A 246 -20.24 16.16 3.39
C HIS A 246 -21.23 16.39 4.56
N TYR A 247 -21.00 17.40 5.38
CA TYR A 247 -21.94 17.78 6.44
C TYR A 247 -23.30 18.20 5.86
N GLN A 248 -23.31 19.06 4.86
CA GLN A 248 -24.53 19.46 4.17
C GLN A 248 -25.25 18.28 3.50
N LEU A 249 -24.49 17.36 2.91
CA LEU A 249 -25.01 16.12 2.33
C LEU A 249 -25.74 15.28 3.39
N ASN A 250 -25.15 15.14 4.57
CA ASN A 250 -25.78 14.40 5.68
C ASN A 250 -27.08 15.07 6.16
N LEU A 251 -27.09 16.40 6.26
CA LEU A 251 -28.30 17.16 6.59
C LEU A 251 -29.39 17.01 5.55
N SER A 252 -29.03 17.11 4.27
CA SER A 252 -29.99 16.92 3.17
C SER A 252 -30.53 15.50 3.12
N TYR A 253 -29.68 14.50 3.38
CA TYR A 253 -30.11 13.10 3.47
C TYR A 253 -31.12 12.91 4.62
N ALA A 254 -30.83 13.46 5.79
CA ALA A 254 -31.73 13.39 6.95
C ALA A 254 -33.09 14.09 6.71
N LYS A 255 -33.12 15.12 5.86
CA LYS A 255 -34.35 15.83 5.47
C LYS A 255 -35.12 15.14 4.34
N GLY A 256 -34.56 14.10 3.70
CA GLY A 256 -35.17 13.45 2.55
C GLY A 256 -34.95 14.16 1.21
N ASP A 257 -34.07 15.16 1.15
CA ASP A 257 -33.76 15.92 -0.06
C ASP A 257 -32.84 15.11 -1.00
N TYR A 258 -33.27 13.96 -1.45
CA TYR A 258 -32.45 12.98 -2.18
C TYR A 258 -31.90 13.50 -3.51
N ARG A 259 -32.58 14.45 -4.18
CA ARG A 259 -32.07 15.11 -5.39
C ARG A 259 -30.79 15.91 -5.08
N VAL A 260 -30.82 16.69 -3.99
CA VAL A 260 -29.68 17.49 -3.53
C VAL A 260 -28.54 16.56 -3.12
N VAL A 261 -28.84 15.50 -2.38
CA VAL A 261 -27.85 14.48 -1.97
C VAL A 261 -27.15 13.89 -3.19
N GLN A 262 -27.89 13.49 -4.22
CA GLN A 262 -27.32 12.89 -5.44
C GLN A 262 -26.41 13.86 -6.19
N SER A 263 -26.82 15.13 -6.32
CA SER A 263 -26.03 16.18 -6.99
C SER A 263 -24.76 16.50 -6.20
N MET A 264 -24.90 16.74 -4.89
CA MET A 264 -23.76 17.03 -4.01
C MET A 264 -22.78 15.87 -3.90
N SER A 265 -23.25 14.64 -3.89
CA SER A 265 -22.38 13.46 -3.84
C SER A 265 -21.52 13.34 -5.10
N LYS A 266 -22.06 13.62 -6.28
CA LYS A 266 -21.28 13.64 -7.52
C LYS A 266 -20.18 14.70 -7.49
N THR A 267 -20.51 15.90 -7.03
CA THR A 267 -19.54 16.98 -6.86
C THR A 267 -18.48 16.64 -5.85
N LEU A 268 -18.89 16.10 -4.69
CA LEU A 268 -17.97 15.72 -3.62
C LEU A 268 -17.03 14.58 -4.05
N ALA A 269 -17.52 13.56 -4.76
CA ALA A 269 -16.68 12.47 -5.27
C ALA A 269 -15.65 12.94 -6.31
N THR A 270 -15.93 14.05 -7.02
CA THR A 270 -14.99 14.69 -7.96
C THR A 270 -13.93 15.49 -7.21
N LEU A 271 -14.32 16.24 -6.18
CA LEU A 271 -13.42 17.05 -5.36
C LEU A 271 -12.55 16.21 -4.44
N TYR A 272 -13.08 15.09 -3.99
CA TYR A 272 -12.41 14.16 -3.10
C TYR A 272 -12.52 12.70 -3.57
N PRO A 273 -11.66 12.28 -4.50
CA PRO A 273 -11.67 10.94 -5.09
C PRO A 273 -11.62 9.76 -4.10
N PRO A 274 -11.02 9.84 -2.89
CA PRO A 274 -11.05 8.74 -1.92
C PRO A 274 -12.44 8.23 -1.56
N LEU A 275 -13.49 9.05 -1.72
CA LEU A 275 -14.88 8.62 -1.52
C LEU A 275 -15.35 7.49 -2.44
N GLN A 276 -14.65 7.27 -3.56
CA GLN A 276 -14.90 6.12 -4.43
C GLN A 276 -14.57 4.79 -3.75
N GLY A 277 -13.80 4.83 -2.64
CA GLY A 277 -13.49 3.70 -1.78
C GLY A 277 -14.27 3.70 -0.46
N ASP A 278 -15.19 4.63 -0.25
CA ASP A 278 -16.02 4.73 0.96
C ASP A 278 -17.37 4.05 0.76
N GLU A 279 -17.56 2.89 1.39
CA GLU A 279 -18.77 2.09 1.24
C GLU A 279 -20.04 2.80 1.71
N PHE A 280 -19.96 3.58 2.81
CA PHE A 280 -21.12 4.29 3.35
C PHE A 280 -21.55 5.45 2.47
N PHE A 281 -20.57 6.16 1.94
CA PHE A 281 -20.84 7.22 0.98
C PHE A 281 -21.54 6.66 -0.27
N LEU A 282 -21.03 5.55 -0.82
CA LEU A 282 -21.59 4.92 -2.00
C LEU A 282 -22.97 4.30 -1.72
N GLU A 283 -23.17 3.71 -0.54
CA GLU A 283 -24.47 3.17 -0.12
C GLU A 283 -25.51 4.29 0.04
N ARG A 284 -25.17 5.43 0.64
CA ARG A 284 -26.06 6.60 0.72
C ARG A 284 -26.39 7.14 -0.66
N LEU A 285 -25.42 7.22 -1.56
CA LEU A 285 -25.62 7.64 -2.94
C LEU A 285 -26.57 6.68 -3.68
N ALA A 286 -26.42 5.37 -3.48
CA ALA A 286 -27.32 4.36 -4.03
C ALA A 286 -28.77 4.55 -3.53
N ARG A 287 -28.95 4.72 -2.22
CA ARG A 287 -30.27 4.95 -1.58
C ARG A 287 -30.89 6.27 -2.06
N ALA A 288 -30.11 7.35 -2.11
CA ALA A 288 -30.59 8.63 -2.61
C ALA A 288 -31.05 8.55 -4.08
N GLY A 289 -30.30 7.85 -4.93
CA GLY A 289 -30.71 7.59 -6.31
C GLY A 289 -32.00 6.77 -6.42
N TYR A 290 -32.16 5.76 -5.56
CA TYR A 290 -33.38 4.96 -5.51
C TYR A 290 -34.61 5.80 -5.13
N TYR A 291 -34.53 6.58 -4.05
CA TYR A 291 -35.61 7.44 -3.59
C TYR A 291 -35.90 8.63 -4.52
N ASN A 292 -34.92 9.03 -5.35
CA ASN A 292 -35.09 10.09 -6.35
C ASN A 292 -35.56 9.54 -7.71
N GLU A 293 -35.95 8.27 -7.79
CA GLU A 293 -36.37 7.57 -9.01
C GLU A 293 -35.31 7.58 -10.15
N GLN A 294 -34.07 7.78 -9.79
CA GLN A 294 -32.90 7.76 -10.69
C GLN A 294 -31.78 6.83 -10.14
N PRO A 295 -32.09 5.54 -9.97
CA PRO A 295 -31.12 4.61 -9.38
C PRO A 295 -29.95 4.36 -10.32
N ASP A 296 -28.74 4.41 -9.76
CA ASP A 296 -27.57 3.80 -10.40
C ASP A 296 -27.57 2.30 -10.06
N ILE A 297 -27.91 1.47 -11.05
CA ILE A 297 -28.08 0.03 -10.86
C ILE A 297 -26.80 -0.62 -10.29
N SER A 298 -25.62 -0.16 -10.72
CA SER A 298 -24.35 -0.66 -10.18
C SER A 298 -24.19 -0.36 -8.69
N LEU A 299 -24.58 0.85 -8.24
CA LEU A 299 -24.52 1.21 -6.83
C LEU A 299 -25.59 0.50 -6.00
N VAL A 300 -26.77 0.26 -6.56
CA VAL A 300 -27.82 -0.54 -5.91
C VAL A 300 -27.36 -1.97 -5.70
N ALA A 301 -26.73 -2.57 -6.72
CA ALA A 301 -26.14 -3.90 -6.60
C ALA A 301 -25.03 -3.93 -5.55
N LEU A 302 -24.13 -2.92 -5.52
CA LEU A 302 -23.12 -2.77 -4.48
C LEU A 302 -23.76 -2.72 -3.09
N ALA A 303 -24.78 -1.89 -2.88
CA ALA A 303 -25.44 -1.75 -1.57
C ALA A 303 -26.07 -3.07 -1.10
N ARG A 304 -26.73 -3.80 -2.00
CA ARG A 304 -27.27 -5.15 -1.70
C ARG A 304 -26.16 -6.15 -1.39
N GLY A 305 -25.04 -6.09 -2.12
CA GLY A 305 -23.87 -6.90 -1.86
C GLY A 305 -23.30 -6.65 -0.46
N LEU A 306 -23.14 -5.39 -0.06
CA LEU A 306 -22.66 -4.99 1.26
C LEU A 306 -23.60 -5.45 2.39
N GLU A 307 -24.91 -5.33 2.19
CA GLU A 307 -25.91 -5.81 3.15
C GLU A 307 -25.78 -7.33 3.37
N ASN A 308 -25.75 -8.13 2.28
CA ASN A 308 -25.57 -9.57 2.37
C ASN A 308 -24.21 -9.96 2.97
N TYR A 309 -23.14 -9.18 2.66
CA TYR A 309 -21.81 -9.40 3.20
C TYR A 309 -21.79 -9.21 4.73
N ARG A 310 -22.42 -8.16 5.24
CA ARG A 310 -22.57 -7.91 6.70
C ARG A 310 -23.37 -9.01 7.39
N GLN A 311 -24.33 -9.62 6.68
CA GLN A 311 -25.13 -10.76 7.16
C GLN A 311 -24.40 -12.11 7.02
N LYS A 312 -23.14 -12.11 6.58
CA LYS A 312 -22.33 -13.32 6.30
C LYS A 312 -22.95 -14.23 5.23
N ASN A 313 -23.84 -13.70 4.39
CA ASN A 313 -24.44 -14.41 3.27
C ASN A 313 -23.53 -14.29 2.03
N TRP A 314 -22.44 -15.01 2.06
CA TRP A 314 -21.33 -14.84 1.11
C TRP A 314 -21.75 -15.09 -0.34
N ILE A 315 -22.62 -16.08 -0.59
CA ILE A 315 -23.07 -16.44 -1.94
C ILE A 315 -23.91 -15.30 -2.55
N LYS A 316 -24.86 -14.75 -1.79
CA LYS A 316 -25.68 -13.62 -2.27
C LYS A 316 -24.85 -12.35 -2.41
N ALA A 317 -23.90 -12.12 -1.49
CA ALA A 317 -22.96 -11.01 -1.59
C ALA A 317 -22.12 -11.10 -2.87
N GLU A 318 -21.55 -12.26 -3.17
CA GLU A 318 -20.83 -12.54 -4.41
C GLU A 318 -21.66 -12.20 -5.65
N THR A 319 -22.93 -12.70 -5.71
CA THR A 319 -23.82 -12.45 -6.84
C THR A 319 -24.02 -10.96 -7.08
N HIS A 320 -24.34 -10.19 -6.04
CA HIS A 320 -24.57 -8.76 -6.17
C HIS A 320 -23.29 -7.96 -6.47
N PHE A 321 -22.15 -8.34 -5.91
CA PHE A 321 -20.88 -7.69 -6.26
C PHE A 321 -20.49 -7.99 -7.70
N GLN A 322 -20.72 -9.21 -8.19
CA GLN A 322 -20.49 -9.56 -9.59
C GLN A 322 -21.41 -8.77 -10.53
N GLU A 323 -22.68 -8.60 -10.18
CA GLU A 323 -23.63 -7.75 -10.92
C GLU A 323 -23.13 -6.30 -10.99
N SER A 324 -22.72 -5.73 -9.86
CA SER A 324 -22.16 -4.38 -9.80
C SER A 324 -20.89 -4.24 -10.64
N LEU A 325 -20.00 -5.24 -10.59
CA LEU A 325 -18.73 -5.23 -11.33
C LEU A 325 -18.93 -5.39 -12.83
N ASN A 326 -19.92 -6.17 -13.26
CA ASN A 326 -20.27 -6.29 -14.69
C ASN A 326 -20.71 -4.95 -15.28
N LEU A 327 -21.42 -4.13 -14.48
CA LEU A 327 -21.85 -2.79 -14.90
C LEU A 327 -20.72 -1.76 -14.83
N LYS A 328 -19.80 -1.88 -13.85
CA LYS A 328 -18.64 -1.00 -13.65
C LYS A 328 -17.37 -1.80 -13.39
N PRO A 329 -16.73 -2.34 -14.43
CA PRO A 329 -15.57 -3.25 -14.28
C PRO A 329 -14.34 -2.66 -13.56
N LYS A 330 -14.23 -1.33 -13.52
CA LYS A 330 -13.11 -0.61 -12.89
C LYS A 330 -13.36 -0.22 -11.44
N ASN A 331 -14.50 -0.62 -10.85
CA ASN A 331 -14.77 -0.30 -9.46
C ASN A 331 -13.90 -1.18 -8.54
N PHE A 332 -12.82 -0.58 -8.04
CA PHE A 332 -11.83 -1.28 -7.21
C PHE A 332 -12.42 -1.73 -5.86
N LEU A 333 -13.35 -0.97 -5.26
CA LEU A 333 -14.00 -1.34 -4.01
C LEU A 333 -14.86 -2.60 -4.19
N VAL A 334 -15.71 -2.63 -5.23
CA VAL A 334 -16.57 -3.79 -5.54
C VAL A 334 -15.70 -5.02 -5.79
N ARG A 335 -14.60 -4.87 -6.52
CA ARG A 335 -13.68 -5.97 -6.80
C ARG A 335 -13.03 -6.52 -5.52
N GLY A 336 -12.64 -5.64 -4.60
CA GLY A 336 -12.11 -6.04 -3.29
C GLY A 336 -13.15 -6.80 -2.45
N TYR A 337 -14.39 -6.31 -2.39
CA TYR A 337 -15.48 -6.99 -1.67
C TYR A 337 -15.88 -8.31 -2.32
N LEU A 338 -15.87 -8.39 -3.64
CA LEU A 338 -16.11 -9.65 -4.36
C LEU A 338 -15.07 -10.70 -3.99
N ALA A 339 -13.80 -10.33 -4.04
CA ALA A 339 -12.71 -11.21 -3.62
C ALA A 339 -12.86 -11.67 -2.16
N SER A 340 -13.22 -10.75 -1.26
CA SER A 340 -13.44 -11.06 0.16
C SER A 340 -14.67 -11.96 0.39
N ALA A 341 -15.75 -11.79 -0.38
CA ALA A 341 -16.92 -12.65 -0.27
C ALA A 341 -16.61 -14.10 -0.70
N ILE A 342 -15.87 -14.26 -1.81
CA ILE A 342 -15.43 -15.57 -2.30
C ILE A 342 -14.45 -16.20 -1.29
N LEU A 343 -13.51 -15.42 -0.74
CA LEU A 343 -12.55 -15.90 0.27
C LEU A 343 -13.28 -16.45 1.50
N ASN A 344 -14.20 -15.67 2.07
CA ASN A 344 -14.95 -16.08 3.25
C ASN A 344 -15.83 -17.32 3.00
N GLN A 345 -16.34 -17.51 1.78
CA GLN A 345 -17.04 -18.73 1.38
C GLN A 345 -16.10 -19.94 1.43
N GLY A 346 -14.88 -19.82 0.88
CA GLY A 346 -13.88 -20.88 0.91
C GLY A 346 -13.45 -21.23 2.33
N ILE A 347 -13.20 -20.22 3.18
CA ILE A 347 -12.85 -20.41 4.59
C ILE A 347 -14.00 -21.11 5.34
N SER A 348 -15.25 -20.67 5.13
CA SER A 348 -16.41 -21.30 5.78
C SER A 348 -16.56 -22.77 5.39
N ASN A 349 -16.37 -23.10 4.11
CA ASN A 349 -16.44 -24.48 3.61
C ASN A 349 -15.30 -25.37 4.18
N PHE A 350 -14.13 -24.81 4.38
CA PHE A 350 -12.98 -25.54 4.93
C PHE A 350 -13.09 -25.74 6.44
N ASN A 351 -13.59 -24.74 7.16
CA ASN A 351 -13.71 -24.78 8.61
C ASN A 351 -14.95 -25.52 9.12
N ASP A 352 -15.90 -25.89 8.25
CA ASP A 352 -17.07 -26.68 8.64
C ASP A 352 -16.65 -28.12 9.04
N PRO A 353 -16.73 -28.50 10.34
CA PRO A 353 -16.30 -29.80 10.79
C PRO A 353 -17.09 -30.96 10.19
N SER A 354 -18.36 -30.69 9.80
CA SER A 354 -19.29 -31.69 9.28
C SER A 354 -19.08 -31.96 7.78
N ASN A 355 -18.51 -30.99 7.06
CA ASN A 355 -18.40 -31.08 5.60
C ASN A 355 -17.08 -30.49 5.06
N ARG A 356 -15.98 -30.71 5.81
CA ARG A 356 -14.67 -30.18 5.47
C ARG A 356 -14.20 -30.73 4.12
N ASN A 357 -14.09 -29.85 3.13
CA ASN A 357 -13.66 -30.20 1.78
C ASN A 357 -12.53 -29.28 1.31
N ALA A 358 -11.29 -29.77 1.48
CA ALA A 358 -10.10 -29.02 1.09
C ALA A 358 -10.01 -28.79 -0.42
N ALA A 359 -10.52 -29.71 -1.24
CA ALA A 359 -10.51 -29.54 -2.69
C ALA A 359 -11.44 -28.39 -3.12
N THR A 360 -12.69 -28.40 -2.63
CA THR A 360 -13.66 -27.32 -2.93
C THR A 360 -13.17 -25.97 -2.39
N ALA A 361 -12.58 -25.93 -1.21
CA ALA A 361 -11.98 -24.73 -0.65
C ALA A 361 -10.85 -24.20 -1.56
N ALA A 362 -9.95 -25.07 -2.00
CA ALA A 362 -8.86 -24.71 -2.90
C ALA A 362 -9.37 -24.11 -4.21
N ASP A 363 -10.39 -24.70 -4.83
CA ASP A 363 -11.00 -24.18 -6.05
C ASP A 363 -11.66 -22.81 -5.82
N THR A 364 -12.24 -22.61 -4.62
CA THR A 364 -12.80 -21.31 -4.23
C THR A 364 -11.70 -20.26 -4.06
N PHE A 365 -10.58 -20.61 -3.44
CA PHE A 365 -9.45 -19.69 -3.30
C PHE A 365 -8.77 -19.36 -4.65
N GLU A 366 -8.73 -20.30 -5.60
CA GLU A 366 -8.29 -20.00 -6.97
C GLU A 366 -9.19 -18.97 -7.64
N ARG A 367 -10.52 -19.05 -7.42
CA ARG A 367 -11.47 -18.02 -7.90
C ARG A 367 -11.17 -16.63 -7.30
N VAL A 368 -10.79 -16.56 -6.01
CA VAL A 368 -10.33 -15.29 -5.44
C VAL A 368 -9.16 -14.72 -6.23
N LEU A 369 -8.17 -15.55 -6.58
CA LEU A 369 -6.99 -15.12 -7.31
C LEU A 369 -7.28 -14.70 -8.77
N THR A 370 -8.39 -15.14 -9.37
CA THR A 370 -8.85 -14.63 -10.68
C THR A 370 -9.43 -13.22 -10.57
N VAL A 371 -10.09 -12.90 -9.45
CA VAL A 371 -10.67 -11.58 -9.18
C VAL A 371 -9.62 -10.60 -8.67
N PHE A 372 -8.78 -11.06 -7.76
CA PHE A 372 -7.74 -10.26 -7.13
C PHE A 372 -6.40 -11.04 -7.17
N PRO A 373 -5.63 -10.91 -8.25
CA PRO A 373 -4.31 -11.55 -8.36
C PRO A 373 -3.40 -11.14 -7.19
N ASN A 374 -2.64 -12.10 -6.71
CA ASN A 374 -1.72 -11.92 -5.57
C ASN A 374 -2.39 -11.51 -4.24
N HIS A 375 -3.65 -11.86 -4.05
CA HIS A 375 -4.31 -11.73 -2.75
C HIS A 375 -3.62 -12.65 -1.73
N MET A 376 -2.89 -12.08 -0.78
CA MET A 376 -1.95 -12.83 0.06
C MET A 376 -2.66 -13.85 0.96
N GLU A 377 -3.80 -13.50 1.55
CA GLU A 377 -4.60 -14.44 2.35
C GLU A 377 -5.09 -15.62 1.50
N ALA A 378 -5.63 -15.35 0.31
CA ALA A 378 -6.09 -16.41 -0.59
C ALA A 378 -4.94 -17.31 -1.07
N MET A 379 -3.76 -16.74 -1.32
CA MET A 379 -2.57 -17.54 -1.68
C MET A 379 -2.13 -18.44 -0.52
N TYR A 380 -2.13 -17.92 0.70
CA TYR A 380 -1.81 -18.69 1.89
C TYR A 380 -2.81 -19.81 2.11
N ASP A 381 -4.11 -19.52 2.11
CA ASP A 381 -5.17 -20.51 2.32
C ASP A 381 -5.19 -21.56 1.21
N LEU A 382 -4.95 -21.14 -0.05
CA LEU A 382 -4.83 -22.06 -1.18
C LEU A 382 -3.63 -23.01 -1.02
N MET A 383 -2.49 -22.47 -0.60
CA MET A 383 -1.30 -23.28 -0.34
C MET A 383 -1.57 -24.37 0.71
N LEU A 384 -2.23 -23.98 1.81
CA LEU A 384 -2.63 -24.92 2.87
C LEU A 384 -3.67 -25.92 2.38
N ALA A 385 -4.74 -25.49 1.72
CA ALA A 385 -5.80 -26.36 1.24
C ALA A 385 -5.27 -27.41 0.23
N ARG A 386 -4.38 -27.01 -0.68
CA ARG A 386 -3.72 -27.94 -1.62
C ARG A 386 -2.83 -28.94 -0.90
N ALA A 387 -2.09 -28.52 0.14
CA ALA A 387 -1.26 -29.42 0.94
C ALA A 387 -2.12 -30.45 1.72
N VAL A 388 -3.22 -30.00 2.36
CA VAL A 388 -4.17 -30.87 3.08
C VAL A 388 -4.81 -31.90 2.13
N ASN A 389 -5.07 -31.49 0.88
CA ASN A 389 -5.62 -32.38 -0.16
C ASN A 389 -4.56 -33.33 -0.74
N GLY A 390 -3.30 -33.30 -0.27
CA GLY A 390 -2.21 -34.13 -0.80
C GLY A 390 -1.59 -33.62 -2.11
N GLU A 391 -2.02 -32.47 -2.61
CA GLU A 391 -1.57 -31.89 -3.87
C GLU A 391 -0.29 -31.04 -3.68
N PHE A 392 0.78 -31.70 -3.21
CA PHE A 392 2.02 -31.03 -2.80
C PHE A 392 2.69 -30.22 -3.94
N ASP A 393 2.57 -30.67 -5.20
CA ASP A 393 3.09 -29.93 -6.34
C ASP A 393 2.39 -28.59 -6.54
N LYS A 394 1.07 -28.59 -6.43
CA LYS A 394 0.27 -27.35 -6.55
C LYS A 394 0.54 -26.44 -5.36
N SER A 395 0.62 -26.98 -4.14
CA SER A 395 0.98 -26.20 -2.94
C SER A 395 2.37 -25.56 -3.10
N ALA A 396 3.37 -26.30 -3.59
CA ALA A 396 4.71 -25.79 -3.84
C ALA A 396 4.74 -24.67 -4.90
N ASN A 397 3.92 -24.79 -5.94
CA ASN A 397 3.82 -23.73 -6.96
C ASN A 397 3.25 -22.42 -6.38
N ILE A 398 2.29 -22.52 -5.46
CA ILE A 398 1.77 -21.32 -4.74
C ILE A 398 2.86 -20.77 -3.81
N ALA A 399 3.59 -21.65 -3.09
CA ALA A 399 4.72 -21.22 -2.25
C ALA A 399 5.78 -20.43 -3.04
N ILE A 400 6.12 -20.88 -4.26
CA ILE A 400 7.03 -20.14 -5.15
C ILE A 400 6.48 -18.75 -5.47
N LYS A 401 5.19 -18.63 -5.80
CA LYS A 401 4.56 -17.32 -6.06
C LYS A 401 4.60 -16.40 -4.84
N ILE A 402 4.37 -16.94 -3.64
CA ILE A 402 4.48 -16.18 -2.39
C ILE A 402 5.91 -15.65 -2.21
N ILE A 403 6.94 -16.49 -2.44
CA ILE A 403 8.35 -16.09 -2.34
C ILE A 403 8.70 -15.04 -3.41
N GLU A 404 8.24 -15.21 -4.64
CA GLU A 404 8.45 -14.22 -5.71
C GLU A 404 7.79 -12.88 -5.39
N ASN A 405 6.61 -12.89 -4.76
CA ASN A 405 5.91 -11.70 -4.35
C ASN A 405 6.56 -10.99 -3.15
N GLN A 406 7.45 -11.68 -2.42
CA GLN A 406 8.21 -11.08 -1.32
C GLN A 406 9.05 -9.86 -1.76
N LYS A 407 9.48 -9.80 -3.02
CA LYS A 407 10.15 -8.61 -3.58
C LYS A 407 9.32 -7.33 -3.52
N TYR A 408 7.98 -7.45 -3.43
CA TYR A 408 7.05 -6.33 -3.26
C TYR A 408 6.73 -6.05 -1.79
N SER A 409 7.01 -7.01 -0.89
CA SER A 409 6.96 -6.81 0.54
C SER A 409 8.30 -6.24 1.02
N GLN A 410 8.27 -5.19 1.82
CA GLN A 410 9.51 -4.61 2.37
C GLN A 410 9.97 -5.33 3.64
N ARG A 411 9.31 -6.41 4.01
CA ARG A 411 9.67 -7.22 5.16
C ARG A 411 10.75 -8.21 4.76
N PRO A 412 11.99 -8.08 5.25
CA PRO A 412 13.07 -9.00 4.91
C PRO A 412 12.85 -10.40 5.50
N ARG A 413 12.04 -10.50 6.56
CA ARG A 413 11.68 -11.75 7.24
C ARG A 413 10.18 -11.72 7.53
N SER A 414 9.50 -12.81 7.23
CA SER A 414 8.09 -12.96 7.54
C SER A 414 7.75 -14.41 7.82
N ALA A 415 6.79 -14.64 8.71
CA ALA A 415 6.31 -15.97 9.02
C ALA A 415 5.69 -16.65 7.78
N LEU A 416 5.02 -15.87 6.93
CA LEU A 416 4.49 -16.34 5.65
C LEU A 416 5.60 -16.88 4.73
N LEU A 417 6.74 -16.19 4.65
CA LEU A 417 7.88 -16.65 3.86
C LEU A 417 8.44 -17.97 4.42
N GLY A 418 8.56 -18.06 5.74
CA GLY A 418 8.96 -19.29 6.42
C GLY A 418 8.04 -20.47 6.07
N GLN A 419 6.73 -20.26 6.11
CA GLN A 419 5.74 -21.26 5.71
C GLN A 419 5.88 -21.67 4.25
N ALA A 420 6.07 -20.73 3.33
CA ALA A 420 6.26 -21.03 1.92
C ALA A 420 7.50 -21.93 1.70
N TYR A 421 8.61 -21.62 2.33
CA TYR A 421 9.81 -22.48 2.25
C TYR A 421 9.60 -23.86 2.87
N LEU A 422 8.80 -23.97 3.93
CA LEU A 422 8.47 -25.26 4.54
C LEU A 422 7.66 -26.14 3.59
N HIS A 423 6.70 -25.57 2.84
CA HIS A 423 5.96 -26.32 1.82
C HIS A 423 6.87 -26.80 0.67
N LEU A 424 7.87 -25.99 0.28
CA LEU A 424 8.88 -26.42 -0.68
C LEU A 424 9.79 -27.52 -0.14
N ALA A 425 10.13 -27.46 1.14
CA ALA A 425 10.89 -28.52 1.81
C ALA A 425 10.10 -29.84 1.79
N TRP A 426 8.82 -29.78 2.10
CA TRP A 426 7.93 -30.93 2.11
C TRP A 426 7.81 -31.58 0.74
N LYS A 427 7.63 -30.77 -0.32
CA LYS A 427 7.68 -31.30 -1.69
C LYS A 427 9.00 -32.02 -1.96
N GLY A 428 10.13 -31.39 -1.66
CA GLY A 428 11.45 -32.00 -1.84
C GLY A 428 11.61 -33.31 -1.10
N PHE A 429 11.05 -33.45 0.11
CA PHE A 429 11.03 -34.68 0.87
C PHE A 429 10.20 -35.79 0.19
N LYS A 430 8.99 -35.43 -0.30
CA LYS A 430 8.14 -36.36 -1.05
C LYS A 430 8.76 -36.82 -2.36
N ASP A 431 9.52 -35.97 -3.02
CA ASP A 431 10.27 -36.27 -4.25
C ASP A 431 11.58 -37.03 -3.97
N HIS A 432 11.85 -37.45 -2.72
CA HIS A 432 13.10 -38.10 -2.26
C HIS A 432 14.35 -37.24 -2.53
N ASN A 433 14.20 -35.92 -2.71
CA ASN A 433 15.32 -34.99 -2.89
C ASN A 433 15.69 -34.38 -1.52
N TYR A 434 16.26 -35.17 -0.65
CA TYR A 434 16.52 -34.82 0.75
C TYR A 434 17.47 -33.63 0.91
N GLN A 435 18.47 -33.50 0.05
CA GLN A 435 19.40 -32.37 0.10
C GLN A 435 18.68 -31.04 -0.16
N LYS A 436 17.83 -30.99 -1.19
CA LYS A 436 17.03 -29.80 -1.54
C LYS A 436 15.96 -29.53 -0.45
N ALA A 437 15.35 -30.59 0.08
CA ALA A 437 14.39 -30.48 1.18
C ALA A 437 15.05 -29.84 2.41
N TRP A 438 16.24 -30.31 2.78
CA TRP A 438 17.00 -29.77 3.90
C TRP A 438 17.40 -28.30 3.71
N GLN A 439 17.89 -27.93 2.52
CA GLN A 439 18.20 -26.53 2.20
C GLN A 439 16.98 -25.63 2.34
N ARG A 440 15.80 -26.05 1.86
CA ARG A 440 14.55 -25.30 1.98
C ARG A 440 14.06 -25.20 3.42
N TYR A 441 14.19 -26.28 4.18
CA TYR A 441 13.88 -26.27 5.61
C TYR A 441 14.76 -25.26 6.35
N ARG A 442 16.06 -25.25 6.11
CA ARG A 442 16.97 -24.24 6.70
C ARG A 442 16.56 -22.83 6.32
N GLN A 443 16.21 -22.57 5.06
CA GLN A 443 15.70 -21.26 4.64
C GLN A 443 14.43 -20.88 5.39
N SER A 444 13.51 -21.83 5.65
CA SER A 444 12.30 -21.55 6.41
C SER A 444 12.61 -21.08 7.83
N VAL A 445 13.65 -21.63 8.44
CA VAL A 445 14.11 -21.23 9.79
C VAL A 445 14.86 -19.91 9.75
N ASP A 446 15.80 -19.73 8.81
CA ASP A 446 16.67 -18.57 8.74
C ASP A 446 15.92 -17.29 8.34
N ASP A 447 14.91 -17.40 7.45
CA ASP A 447 14.15 -16.30 6.92
C ASP A 447 12.89 -15.97 7.74
N SER A 448 12.56 -16.77 8.74
CA SER A 448 11.40 -16.58 9.61
C SER A 448 11.78 -15.99 10.96
N VAL A 449 10.77 -15.43 11.63
CA VAL A 449 10.84 -15.00 13.04
C VAL A 449 11.06 -16.20 13.98
N TRP A 450 10.94 -17.42 13.47
CA TRP A 450 11.04 -18.68 14.23
C TRP A 450 12.47 -19.03 14.68
N LYS A 451 13.45 -18.35 14.14
CA LYS A 451 14.85 -18.58 14.52
C LYS A 451 15.07 -18.44 16.03
N THR A 452 14.44 -17.45 16.64
CA THR A 452 14.51 -17.22 18.09
C THR A 452 13.79 -18.31 18.90
N VAL A 453 12.70 -18.88 18.39
CA VAL A 453 11.91 -19.88 19.09
C VAL A 453 12.57 -21.28 19.02
N ILE A 454 13.23 -21.59 17.91
CA ILE A 454 13.88 -22.90 17.71
C ILE A 454 15.25 -22.96 18.39
N GLU A 455 15.94 -21.81 18.52
CA GLU A 455 17.23 -21.73 19.22
C GLU A 455 17.09 -21.72 20.76
N GLU A 456 15.88 -21.46 21.28
CA GLU A 456 15.58 -21.45 22.73
C GLU A 456 15.09 -22.78 23.28
N GLU A 457 14.80 -23.78 22.44
CA GLU A 457 14.52 -25.14 22.91
C GLU A 457 15.80 -26.00 22.93
N PRO A 458 16.21 -26.52 24.10
CA PRO A 458 17.39 -27.33 24.25
C PRO A 458 17.30 -28.73 23.58
#